data_f1b58cb249fa4ec3385a685ef2c94c0a
#
_entry.id   f1b58cb249fa4ec3385a685ef2c94c0a
#
_cell.length_a   1.000
_cell.length_b   1.000
_cell.length_c   1.000
_cell.angle_alpha   90.00
_cell.angle_beta   90.00
_cell.angle_gamma   90.00
#
_symmetry.space_group_name_H-M   'P 1'
#
loop_
_entity.id
_entity.type
_entity.pdbx_description
1 polymer ?
#
loop_
_entity_poly.entity_id
_entity_poly.type
_entity_poly.pdbx_seq_one_letter_code
_entity_poly.pdbx_strand_id
1 'polypeptide(L)'
;AVRARRGGTARPTDVVSTKEASGVRASHRYSESDHLLVLSTPGYGQAQATNVQRERRAGYSVLVVEDDPDISMSLQDLLEFEGFHVTCVPTCQQAHSSIEQHAYDAVLLDLGLPDGDGLSVLEKVQVSHPSLSVIILTASNRDLGPVPAYAGLTKPWDRKELCALLRRATGQTR
;
A
#
# COMPACT_ATOMS: atom_id res chain seq x y z
N ALA A 1 -58.15 17.25 -48.24
CA ALA A 1 -58.05 18.71 -48.39
C ALA A 1 -56.73 19.15 -47.78
N VAL A 2 -55.82 19.41 -48.63
CA VAL A 2 -55.29 20.70 -49.07
C VAL A 2 -54.11 21.18 -48.24
N ARG A 3 -53.00 21.10 -48.92
CA ARG A 3 -51.93 22.09 -49.20
C ARG A 3 -50.93 22.43 -48.06
N ALA A 4 -49.68 22.08 -48.22
CA ALA A 4 -48.64 22.64 -49.09
C ALA A 4 -48.18 24.04 -48.69
N ARG A 5 -46.92 24.19 -48.37
CA ARG A 5 -45.85 24.96 -49.05
C ARG A 5 -44.70 25.15 -48.04
N ARG A 6 -43.55 24.64 -48.39
CA ARG A 6 -42.42 25.36 -49.05
C ARG A 6 -41.76 26.39 -48.14
N GLY A 7 -40.56 26.24 -47.95
CA GLY A 7 -39.37 26.94 -48.37
C GLY A 7 -38.45 27.02 -47.18
N GLY A 8 -37.21 26.94 -47.27
CA GLY A 8 -36.18 27.10 -48.22
C GLY A 8 -34.87 27.17 -47.47
N THR A 9 -33.97 26.42 -47.96
CA THR A 9 -32.58 26.83 -48.25
C THR A 9 -31.85 27.77 -47.29
N ALA A 10 -30.78 27.29 -46.70
CA ALA A 10 -29.45 27.82 -47.01
C ALA A 10 -28.40 27.04 -46.19
N ARG A 11 -27.55 26.30 -46.85
CA ARG A 11 -26.13 26.24 -46.48
C ARG A 11 -25.48 27.53 -46.95
N PRO A 12 -24.43 28.00 -46.35
CA PRO A 12 -23.10 27.65 -46.79
C PRO A 12 -22.02 27.62 -45.69
N THR A 13 -21.07 26.81 -46.01
CA THR A 13 -19.61 27.04 -46.18
C THR A 13 -18.76 27.21 -44.94
N ASP A 14 -17.93 26.20 -44.82
CA ASP A 14 -16.48 26.19 -44.59
C ASP A 14 -15.85 27.51 -44.12
N VAL A 15 -15.23 27.45 -42.95
CA VAL A 15 -13.94 28.12 -42.80
C VAL A 15 -13.02 27.22 -41.97
N VAL A 16 -12.14 26.53 -42.63
CA VAL A 16 -10.87 26.05 -42.11
C VAL A 16 -10.03 27.31 -41.82
N SER A 17 -9.60 27.46 -40.57
CA SER A 17 -8.53 28.42 -40.27
C SER A 17 -7.47 27.72 -39.43
N THR A 18 -6.48 27.21 -40.14
CA THR A 18 -5.15 27.00 -39.64
C THR A 18 -4.54 28.33 -39.21
N LYS A 19 -4.12 28.40 -37.96
CA LYS A 19 -3.21 29.45 -37.55
C LYS A 19 -2.12 28.88 -36.69
N GLU A 20 -0.98 28.67 -37.32
CA GLU A 20 0.32 28.62 -36.70
C GLU A 20 0.54 29.89 -35.87
N ALA A 21 0.97 29.76 -34.68
CA ALA A 21 1.56 30.83 -33.90
C ALA A 21 2.81 30.31 -33.21
N SER A 22 3.89 30.56 -33.85
CA SER A 22 4.99 31.44 -33.44
C SER A 22 5.36 31.37 -31.94
N GLY A 23 6.51 30.79 -31.72
CA GLY A 23 7.65 31.22 -30.94
C GLY A 23 7.42 32.04 -29.66
N VAL A 24 7.60 31.41 -28.54
CA VAL A 24 8.00 32.10 -27.33
C VAL A 24 9.39 31.60 -26.96
N ARG A 25 10.38 32.43 -27.25
CA ARG A 25 11.70 32.36 -26.62
C ARG A 25 11.53 32.81 -25.18
N ALA A 26 11.60 31.91 -24.25
CA ALA A 26 11.81 32.22 -22.83
C ALA A 26 13.26 31.91 -22.50
N SER A 27 14.05 32.95 -22.35
CA SER A 27 15.33 32.92 -21.69
C SER A 27 15.06 32.80 -20.19
N HIS A 28 15.24 31.63 -19.60
CA HIS A 28 15.13 31.44 -18.16
C HIS A 28 16.51 31.27 -17.55
N ARG A 29 16.82 32.21 -16.66
CA ARG A 29 17.88 32.09 -15.67
C ARG A 29 17.41 31.06 -14.66
N TYR A 30 18.22 30.04 -14.42
CA TYR A 30 18.00 29.08 -13.34
C TYR A 30 18.12 29.79 -12.01
N SER A 31 17.05 29.81 -11.23
CA SER A 31 17.03 30.09 -9.81
C SER A 31 16.76 28.77 -9.09
N GLU A 32 17.67 28.41 -8.17
CA GLU A 32 17.56 27.24 -7.30
C GLU A 32 16.39 27.39 -6.32
N SER A 33 15.19 27.08 -6.74
CA SER A 33 14.01 26.91 -5.86
C SER A 33 12.78 26.48 -6.67
N ASP A 34 12.93 25.62 -7.66
CA ASP A 34 11.77 25.09 -8.36
C ASP A 34 11.20 23.87 -7.62
N HIS A 35 10.15 24.15 -6.85
CA HIS A 35 9.20 23.15 -6.41
C HIS A 35 8.59 22.48 -7.64
N LEU A 36 8.91 21.20 -7.79
CA LEU A 36 8.38 20.35 -8.84
C LEU A 36 6.86 20.28 -8.73
N LEU A 37 6.17 21.00 -9.61
CA LEU A 37 4.71 20.89 -9.79
C LEU A 37 4.41 19.55 -10.44
N VAL A 38 4.08 18.55 -9.60
CA VAL A 38 3.58 17.26 -10.07
C VAL A 38 2.13 17.46 -10.51
N LEU A 39 1.90 17.50 -11.82
CA LEU A 39 0.56 17.44 -12.39
C LEU A 39 -0.03 16.07 -12.09
N SER A 40 -1.00 16.05 -11.17
CA SER A 40 -1.73 14.84 -10.77
C SER A 40 -2.65 14.40 -11.92
N THR A 41 -2.28 13.35 -12.63
CA THR A 41 -3.23 12.59 -13.42
C THR A 41 -3.94 11.59 -12.48
N PRO A 42 -5.30 11.57 -12.44
CA PRO A 42 -6.01 10.63 -11.56
C PRO A 42 -5.73 9.19 -12.01
N GLY A 43 -5.12 8.42 -11.13
CA GLY A 43 -4.92 6.98 -11.30
C GLY A 43 -3.48 6.47 -11.43
N TYR A 44 -2.52 7.27 -11.89
CA TYR A 44 -1.12 6.84 -11.98
C TYR A 44 -0.21 7.41 -10.88
N GLY A 45 -0.61 8.50 -10.24
CA GLY A 45 0.22 9.23 -9.27
C GLY A 45 0.31 8.58 -7.89
N GLN A 46 -0.70 7.82 -7.47
CA GLN A 46 -0.72 7.26 -6.11
C GLN A 46 0.20 6.06 -5.93
N ALA A 47 0.32 5.19 -6.92
CA ALA A 47 1.22 4.03 -6.85
C ALA A 47 2.71 4.44 -6.90
N GLN A 48 3.04 5.49 -7.65
CA GLN A 48 4.41 5.99 -7.72
C GLN A 48 4.80 6.85 -6.52
N ALA A 49 3.86 7.64 -5.97
CA ALA A 49 4.11 8.41 -4.75
C ALA A 49 4.36 7.52 -3.53
N THR A 50 3.65 6.38 -3.42
CA THR A 50 3.89 5.40 -2.35
C THR A 50 5.24 4.71 -2.50
N ASN A 51 5.72 4.48 -3.73
CA ASN A 51 7.01 3.84 -3.95
C ASN A 51 8.18 4.81 -3.68
N VAL A 52 8.09 6.06 -4.11
CA VAL A 52 9.09 7.10 -3.81
C VAL A 52 9.17 7.46 -2.32
N GLN A 53 8.04 7.37 -1.59
CA GLN A 53 8.04 7.55 -0.13
C GLN A 53 8.59 6.32 0.60
N ARG A 54 8.43 5.10 0.06
CA ARG A 54 9.07 3.89 0.57
C ARG A 54 10.60 3.93 0.47
N GLU A 55 11.13 4.41 -0.66
CA GLU A 55 12.59 4.54 -0.87
C GLU A 55 13.27 5.55 0.05
N ARG A 56 12.50 6.49 0.67
CA ARG A 56 13.02 7.46 1.63
C ARG A 56 13.06 6.97 3.08
N ARG A 57 12.41 5.84 3.39
CA ARG A 57 12.53 5.18 4.69
C ARG A 57 13.76 4.28 4.65
N ALA A 58 14.73 4.57 5.51
CA ALA A 58 15.84 3.67 5.75
C ALA A 58 15.33 2.42 6.49
N GLY A 59 14.77 1.43 5.76
CA GLY A 59 14.26 0.18 6.28
C GLY A 59 12.76 -0.06 6.05
N TYR A 60 12.37 -1.31 6.09
CA TYR A 60 10.97 -1.75 5.98
C TYR A 60 10.33 -1.79 7.38
N SER A 61 9.05 -1.38 7.46
CA SER A 61 8.29 -1.33 8.70
C SER A 61 7.40 -2.55 8.85
N VAL A 62 7.50 -3.23 9.97
CA VAL A 62 6.74 -4.46 10.28
C VAL A 62 5.92 -4.23 11.54
N LEU A 63 4.63 -4.52 11.48
CA LEU A 63 3.77 -4.60 12.64
C LEU A 63 3.75 -6.05 13.15
N VAL A 64 4.07 -6.25 14.42
CA VAL A 64 3.96 -7.52 15.12
C VAL A 64 2.75 -7.45 16.04
N VAL A 65 1.80 -8.38 15.86
CA VAL A 65 0.60 -8.51 16.68
C VAL A 65 0.70 -9.82 17.44
N GLU A 66 1.10 -9.75 18.70
CA GLU A 66 1.42 -10.89 19.56
C GLU A 66 1.20 -10.49 21.02
N ASP A 67 0.41 -11.24 21.76
CA ASP A 67 0.04 -10.94 23.14
C ASP A 67 1.07 -11.48 24.17
N ASP A 68 1.83 -12.50 23.82
CA ASP A 68 2.90 -13.01 24.67
C ASP A 68 4.11 -12.06 24.62
N PRO A 69 4.47 -11.42 25.76
CA PRO A 69 5.54 -10.43 25.78
C PRO A 69 6.92 -11.00 25.46
N ASP A 70 7.19 -12.28 25.80
CA ASP A 70 8.49 -12.93 25.56
C ASP A 70 8.65 -13.23 24.07
N ILE A 71 7.57 -13.68 23.43
CA ILE A 71 7.54 -13.93 21.99
C ILE A 71 7.65 -12.59 21.23
N SER A 72 6.87 -11.61 21.64
CA SER A 72 6.86 -10.26 21.03
C SER A 72 8.24 -9.61 21.09
N MET A 73 8.91 -9.65 22.26
CA MET A 73 10.26 -9.13 22.44
C MET A 73 11.29 -9.88 21.58
N SER A 74 11.20 -11.22 21.55
CA SER A 74 12.10 -12.06 20.75
C SER A 74 11.96 -11.77 19.26
N LEU A 75 10.73 -11.53 18.78
CA LEU A 75 10.46 -11.14 17.40
C LEU A 75 11.01 -9.75 17.10
N GLN A 76 10.81 -8.80 18.00
CA GLN A 76 11.33 -7.45 17.87
C GLN A 76 12.85 -7.46 17.72
N ASP A 77 13.57 -8.08 18.66
CA ASP A 77 15.02 -8.16 18.65
C ASP A 77 15.54 -8.81 17.35
N LEU A 78 14.91 -9.92 16.93
CA LEU A 78 15.28 -10.62 15.72
C LEU A 78 15.11 -9.74 14.49
N LEU A 79 13.98 -9.08 14.36
CA LEU A 79 13.64 -8.33 13.16
C LEU A 79 14.40 -7.00 13.08
N GLU A 80 14.64 -6.35 14.22
CA GLU A 80 15.49 -5.15 14.28
C GLU A 80 16.95 -5.50 13.92
N PHE A 81 17.46 -6.65 14.37
CA PHE A 81 18.76 -7.16 13.95
C PHE A 81 18.85 -7.42 12.45
N GLU A 82 17.75 -7.84 11.82
CA GLU A 82 17.63 -8.06 10.36
C GLU A 82 17.39 -6.77 9.57
N GLY A 83 17.28 -5.60 10.26
CA GLY A 83 17.18 -4.28 9.66
C GLY A 83 15.75 -3.81 9.38
N PHE A 84 14.75 -4.41 10.03
CA PHE A 84 13.37 -3.94 9.99
C PHE A 84 13.11 -2.90 11.09
N HIS A 85 12.17 -1.98 10.83
CA HIS A 85 11.56 -1.16 11.87
C HIS A 85 10.34 -1.89 12.43
N VAL A 86 10.34 -2.18 13.71
CA VAL A 86 9.32 -3.03 14.33
C VAL A 86 8.42 -2.22 15.25
N THR A 87 7.13 -2.45 15.14
CA THR A 87 6.13 -2.00 16.11
C THR A 87 5.41 -3.22 16.63
N CYS A 88 5.37 -3.41 17.96
CA CYS A 88 4.67 -4.51 18.60
C CYS A 88 3.39 -4.02 19.26
N VAL A 89 2.31 -4.76 19.10
CA VAL A 89 1.02 -4.52 19.75
C VAL A 89 0.40 -5.83 20.22
N PRO A 90 -0.20 -5.90 21.44
CA PRO A 90 -0.66 -7.16 22.03
C PRO A 90 -2.14 -7.47 21.74
N THR A 91 -2.88 -6.66 20.97
CA THR A 91 -4.33 -6.83 20.81
C THR A 91 -4.80 -6.51 19.41
N CYS A 92 -5.94 -7.08 19.01
CA CYS A 92 -6.64 -6.73 17.75
C CYS A 92 -6.96 -5.24 17.68
N GLN A 93 -7.46 -4.66 18.77
CA GLN A 93 -7.83 -3.25 18.83
C GLN A 93 -6.64 -2.34 18.57
N GLN A 94 -5.50 -2.63 19.19
CA GLN A 94 -4.26 -1.85 18.97
C GLN A 94 -3.71 -2.06 17.56
N ALA A 95 -3.81 -3.26 17.01
CA ALA A 95 -3.42 -3.54 15.64
C ALA A 95 -4.25 -2.71 14.65
N HIS A 96 -5.58 -2.68 14.82
CA HIS A 96 -6.47 -1.85 13.99
C HIS A 96 -6.11 -0.37 14.06
N SER A 97 -5.90 0.17 15.26
CA SER A 97 -5.51 1.57 15.46
C SER A 97 -4.15 1.89 14.83
N SER A 98 -3.20 0.96 14.96
CA SER A 98 -1.84 1.12 14.43
C SER A 98 -1.82 1.13 12.90
N ILE A 99 -2.60 0.23 12.27
CA ILE A 99 -2.72 0.15 10.80
C ILE A 99 -3.40 1.40 10.22
N GLU A 100 -4.33 2.03 10.96
CA GLU A 100 -4.96 3.26 10.53
C GLU A 100 -4.04 4.49 10.63
N GLN A 101 -3.13 4.49 11.60
CA GLN A 101 -2.27 5.64 11.90
C GLN A 101 -0.90 5.59 11.22
N HIS A 102 -0.43 4.39 10.89
CA HIS A 102 0.91 4.17 10.38
C HIS A 102 0.89 3.29 9.12
N ALA A 103 1.88 3.49 8.27
CA ALA A 103 2.08 2.63 7.10
C ALA A 103 3.09 1.53 7.44
N TYR A 104 2.72 0.28 7.16
CA TYR A 104 3.56 -0.89 7.30
C TYR A 104 3.81 -1.56 5.95
N ASP A 105 4.90 -2.30 5.84
CA ASP A 105 5.25 -3.10 4.67
C ASP A 105 4.82 -4.56 4.82
N ALA A 106 4.74 -5.04 6.07
CA ALA A 106 4.18 -6.35 6.41
C ALA A 106 3.61 -6.36 7.83
N VAL A 107 2.75 -7.34 8.10
CA VAL A 107 2.19 -7.65 9.42
C VAL A 107 2.54 -9.09 9.76
N LEU A 108 3.10 -9.32 10.96
CA LEU A 108 3.14 -10.62 11.61
C LEU A 108 1.98 -10.69 12.58
N LEU A 109 1.11 -11.67 12.43
CA LEU A 109 -0.16 -11.74 13.14
C LEU A 109 -0.34 -13.07 13.85
N ASP A 110 -0.38 -13.04 15.19
CA ASP A 110 -0.94 -14.17 15.94
C ASP A 110 -2.46 -14.13 15.88
N LEU A 111 -3.06 -15.29 15.83
CA LEU A 111 -4.53 -15.44 15.81
C LEU A 111 -5.11 -15.57 17.22
N GLY A 112 -4.33 -15.98 18.22
CA GLY A 112 -4.77 -16.21 19.58
C GLY A 112 -4.68 -14.98 20.46
N LEU A 113 -5.33 -13.87 20.09
CA LEU A 113 -5.24 -12.61 20.83
C LEU A 113 -6.29 -12.53 21.96
N PRO A 114 -6.01 -11.80 23.05
CA PRO A 114 -6.87 -11.77 24.24
C PRO A 114 -8.19 -11.06 24.03
N ASP A 115 -8.28 -10.16 23.06
CA ASP A 115 -9.47 -9.33 22.79
C ASP A 115 -10.27 -9.79 21.56
N GLY A 116 -9.86 -10.91 20.91
CA GLY A 116 -10.59 -11.46 19.78
C GLY A 116 -9.78 -12.41 18.90
N ASP A 117 -10.40 -12.81 17.79
CA ASP A 117 -9.72 -13.60 16.79
C ASP A 117 -8.89 -12.67 15.87
N GLY A 118 -7.58 -12.95 15.76
CA GLY A 118 -6.70 -12.22 14.86
C GLY A 118 -7.16 -12.21 13.40
N LEU A 119 -8.02 -13.11 12.97
CA LEU A 119 -8.63 -13.08 11.64
C LEU A 119 -9.37 -11.76 11.37
N SER A 120 -9.90 -11.09 12.39
CA SER A 120 -10.51 -9.76 12.24
C SER A 120 -9.52 -8.69 11.78
N VAL A 121 -8.26 -8.81 12.20
CA VAL A 121 -7.17 -7.93 11.74
C VAL A 121 -6.85 -8.20 10.28
N LEU A 122 -6.78 -9.48 9.89
CA LEU A 122 -6.56 -9.87 8.48
C LEU A 122 -7.67 -9.34 7.57
N GLU A 123 -8.94 -9.51 7.95
CA GLU A 123 -10.09 -9.01 7.19
C GLU A 123 -10.03 -7.48 7.01
N LYS A 124 -9.73 -6.76 8.08
CA LYS A 124 -9.54 -5.30 8.02
C LYS A 124 -8.43 -4.90 7.06
N VAL A 125 -7.29 -5.55 7.15
CA VAL A 125 -6.16 -5.29 6.25
C VAL A 125 -6.55 -5.50 4.79
N GLN A 126 -7.24 -6.58 4.48
CA GLN A 126 -7.65 -6.90 3.11
C GLN A 126 -8.59 -5.84 2.50
N VAL A 127 -9.50 -5.32 3.31
CA VAL A 127 -10.45 -4.31 2.87
C VAL A 127 -9.78 -2.94 2.71
N SER A 128 -8.96 -2.54 3.69
CA SER A 128 -8.44 -1.17 3.77
C SER A 128 -7.06 -1.01 3.14
N HIS A 129 -6.25 -2.08 3.15
CA HIS A 129 -4.85 -2.10 2.71
C HIS A 129 -4.51 -3.37 1.92
N PRO A 130 -5.15 -3.63 0.76
CA PRO A 130 -5.03 -4.91 0.04
C PRO A 130 -3.60 -5.24 -0.44
N SER A 131 -2.71 -4.27 -0.47
CA SER A 131 -1.28 -4.46 -0.81
C SER A 131 -0.39 -4.79 0.40
N LEU A 132 -0.92 -4.73 1.63
CA LEU A 132 -0.18 -5.01 2.84
C LEU A 132 -0.13 -6.52 3.07
N SER A 133 1.08 -7.07 3.10
CA SER A 133 1.29 -8.51 3.28
C SER A 133 1.08 -8.92 4.74
N VAL A 134 0.23 -9.91 5.00
CA VAL A 134 0.00 -10.47 6.32
C VAL A 134 0.57 -11.88 6.39
N ILE A 135 1.47 -12.14 7.32
CA ILE A 135 2.02 -13.46 7.65
C ILE A 135 1.38 -13.89 8.97
N ILE A 136 0.67 -15.00 8.95
CA ILE A 136 0.01 -15.53 10.14
C ILE A 136 1.01 -16.40 10.93
N LEU A 137 1.08 -16.16 12.24
CA LEU A 137 1.77 -17.00 13.19
C LEU A 137 0.71 -17.78 13.98
N THR A 138 0.71 -19.11 13.90
CA THR A 138 -0.34 -19.91 14.54
C THR A 138 0.22 -21.10 15.33
N ALA A 139 -0.49 -21.49 16.37
CA ALA A 139 -0.24 -22.79 17.03
C ALA A 139 -0.63 -23.94 16.07
N SER A 140 0.07 -25.06 16.17
CA SER A 140 0.15 -26.15 15.18
C SER A 140 -1.15 -26.86 14.76
N ASN A 141 -2.30 -26.52 15.31
CA ASN A 141 -3.53 -27.30 15.08
C ASN A 141 -4.72 -26.48 14.55
N ARG A 142 -4.50 -25.26 14.08
CA ARG A 142 -5.58 -24.45 13.53
C ARG A 142 -5.63 -24.63 12.02
N ASP A 143 -6.64 -25.36 11.54
CA ASP A 143 -6.95 -25.37 10.13
C ASP A 143 -7.58 -24.01 9.77
N LEU A 144 -6.82 -23.19 9.08
CA LEU A 144 -7.27 -21.86 8.67
C LEU A 144 -8.14 -21.89 7.42
N GLY A 145 -8.27 -23.05 6.77
CA GLY A 145 -8.89 -23.11 5.46
C GLY A 145 -8.21 -22.16 4.44
N PRO A 146 -8.88 -21.77 3.37
CA PRO A 146 -8.34 -20.81 2.41
C PRO A 146 -8.46 -19.38 2.94
N VAL A 147 -7.56 -18.95 3.83
CA VAL A 147 -7.45 -17.55 4.25
C VAL A 147 -6.55 -16.78 3.29
N PRO A 148 -6.91 -15.57 2.89
CA PRO A 148 -6.14 -14.74 1.98
C PRO A 148 -4.98 -14.01 2.69
N ALA A 149 -4.19 -14.76 3.48
CA ALA A 149 -2.93 -14.30 4.01
C ALA A 149 -1.80 -14.50 2.99
N TYR A 150 -0.73 -13.72 3.13
CA TYR A 150 0.46 -13.90 2.29
C TYR A 150 1.12 -15.26 2.55
N ALA A 151 1.24 -15.65 3.82
CA ALA A 151 1.78 -16.94 4.26
C ALA A 151 1.31 -17.24 5.68
N GLY A 152 1.44 -18.53 6.09
CA GLY A 152 1.27 -18.97 7.46
C GLY A 152 2.53 -19.69 7.95
N LEU A 153 2.91 -19.46 9.20
CA LEU A 153 3.97 -20.17 9.91
C LEU A 153 3.42 -20.77 11.20
N THR A 154 3.77 -22.02 11.44
CA THR A 154 3.38 -22.72 12.67
C THR A 154 4.40 -22.48 13.77
N LYS A 155 3.92 -22.18 14.99
CA LYS A 155 4.75 -22.09 16.20
C LYS A 155 5.20 -23.51 16.66
N PRO A 156 6.48 -23.74 16.97
CA PRO A 156 7.63 -22.85 16.83
C PRO A 156 8.12 -22.75 15.39
N TRP A 157 8.39 -21.55 14.91
CA TRP A 157 8.89 -21.30 13.56
C TRP A 157 10.42 -21.29 13.49
N ASP A 158 10.96 -21.55 12.31
CA ASP A 158 12.37 -21.36 12.01
C ASP A 158 12.68 -19.88 11.73
N ARG A 159 13.74 -19.34 12.35
CA ARG A 159 14.14 -17.93 12.18
C ARG A 159 14.46 -17.57 10.72
N LYS A 160 15.14 -18.48 10.01
CA LYS A 160 15.53 -18.22 8.62
C LYS A 160 14.31 -18.20 7.71
N GLU A 161 13.36 -19.09 7.96
CA GLU A 161 12.11 -19.16 7.23
C GLU A 161 11.29 -17.88 7.43
N LEU A 162 11.11 -17.44 8.67
CA LEU A 162 10.40 -16.19 9.01
C LEU A 162 11.04 -14.99 8.31
N CYS A 163 12.37 -14.82 8.44
CA CYS A 163 13.08 -13.70 7.82
C CYS A 163 13.01 -13.76 6.29
N ALA A 164 13.10 -14.95 5.69
CA ALA A 164 12.98 -15.12 4.25
C ALA A 164 11.58 -14.77 3.73
N LEU A 165 10.53 -15.14 4.48
CA LEU A 165 9.15 -14.79 4.18
C LEU A 165 8.94 -13.27 4.25
N LEU A 166 9.41 -12.63 5.33
CA LEU A 166 9.29 -11.19 5.50
C LEU A 166 10.01 -10.42 4.40
N ARG A 167 11.24 -10.79 4.05
CA ARG A 167 11.95 -10.14 2.94
C ARG A 167 11.21 -10.24 1.63
N ARG A 168 10.62 -11.40 1.33
CA ARG A 168 9.79 -11.56 0.13
C ARG A 168 8.51 -10.74 0.20
N ALA A 169 7.85 -10.72 1.36
CA ALA A 169 6.60 -9.99 1.59
C ALA A 169 6.78 -8.48 1.47
N THR A 170 7.92 -7.95 1.93
CA THR A 170 8.26 -6.52 1.88
C THR A 170 8.95 -6.10 0.58
N GLY A 171 9.35 -7.06 -0.27
CA GLY A 171 10.15 -6.77 -1.47
C GLY A 171 11.61 -6.42 -1.18
N GLN A 172 12.10 -6.72 0.03
CA GLN A 172 13.50 -6.51 0.39
C GLN A 172 14.38 -7.53 -0.33
N THR A 173 15.07 -7.11 -1.37
CA THR A 173 16.15 -7.88 -2.02
C THR A 173 17.50 -7.48 -1.42
N ARG A 174 18.27 -8.48 -0.98
CA ARG A 174 19.68 -8.26 -0.64
C ARG A 174 20.50 -8.12 -1.89
#